data_57d43777935523278cb4b9a25a039ee1
#
_entry.id   57d43777935523278cb4b9a25a039ee1
#
_cell.length_a   1.000
_cell.length_b   1.000
_cell.length_c   1.000
_cell.angle_alpha   90.00
_cell.angle_beta   90.00
_cell.angle_gamma   90.00
#
_symmetry.space_group_name_H-M   'P 1'
#
loop_
_entity.id
_entity.type
_entity.pdbx_description
1 polymer ?
#
loop_
_entity_poly.entity_id
_entity_poly.type
_entity_poly.pdbx_seq_one_letter_code
_entity_poly.pdbx_strand_id
1 'polypeptide(L)'
;VNTGNATGGAGPDPLNGSSGQDFNLDQIVGYDNIGTEYIVVRGDGSPNSETPLVIATEDNTEIFINGGLLPNITLNAGDFYIVPSASYTGAGNNRNIYINTTKPTYVYQILAGNINDATSGLNFIPPLSCYWQKSVDMIPQFNSIGGFVYNDSEIILVTETGSTITINGNPTAATPQAVQGNSGWETYRIGGLNGNIVVESTGALAVGVFGSDNNSAGFGGYYSGFGSKPRDSFAAVCSNSTINLFEAIEGNPVLGGTWSPALASGNDIFDPQIDAPGTYHYTFDITCDGTTVTESVAITVTIEQALNAGVSTAKSYCSTDAPENLLDLLGNN
;
A
#
# COMPACT_ATOMS: atom_id res chain seq x y z
N VAL A 1 8.23 10.65 -6.87
CA VAL A 1 8.47 11.49 -5.69
C VAL A 1 7.62 12.72 -5.81
N ASN A 2 6.74 12.92 -4.84
CA ASN A 2 5.91 14.10 -4.74
C ASN A 2 6.60 15.12 -3.84
N THR A 3 6.82 16.33 -4.34
CA THR A 3 7.44 17.40 -3.56
C THR A 3 6.50 18.59 -3.52
N GLY A 4 6.25 19.08 -2.33
CA GLY A 4 5.55 20.33 -2.10
C GLY A 4 6.41 21.26 -1.24
N ASN A 5 6.22 22.56 -1.40
CA ASN A 5 6.82 23.54 -0.51
C ASN A 5 5.71 24.15 0.35
N ALA A 6 5.80 23.99 1.65
CA ALA A 6 4.89 24.62 2.58
C ALA A 6 5.44 25.97 3.02
N THR A 7 4.70 27.03 2.75
CA THR A 7 5.02 28.36 3.23
C THR A 7 4.11 28.74 4.37
N GLY A 8 4.71 29.17 5.48
CA GLY A 8 3.94 29.59 6.63
C GLY A 8 3.09 28.50 7.21
N GLY A 9 3.63 27.30 7.27
CA GLY A 9 2.85 26.12 7.51
C GLY A 9 1.90 25.81 6.36
N ALA A 10 2.10 26.42 5.22
CA ALA A 10 1.26 26.17 4.10
C ALA A 10 1.96 25.22 3.15
N GLY A 11 1.49 24.07 3.08
CA GLY A 11 1.47 23.31 1.86
C GLY A 11 0.72 24.09 0.78
N PRO A 12 -0.15 23.46 0.02
CA PRO A 12 -1.03 24.24 -0.86
C PRO A 12 -1.75 25.31 -0.01
N ASP A 13 -1.69 26.56 -0.47
CA ASP A 13 -2.55 27.60 0.06
C ASP A 13 -4.00 27.05 0.05
N PRO A 14 -4.68 26.85 1.16
CA PRO A 14 -4.77 27.78 2.29
C PRO A 14 -4.27 27.23 3.64
N LEU A 15 -3.24 26.44 3.69
CA LEU A 15 -2.70 26.01 4.97
C LEU A 15 -1.94 27.16 5.60
N ASN A 16 -2.67 28.01 6.22
CA ASN A 16 -2.17 29.18 6.94
C ASN A 16 -1.68 28.75 8.32
N GLY A 17 -0.39 28.60 8.46
CA GLY A 17 0.19 28.26 9.73
C GLY A 17 1.29 29.20 10.18
N SER A 18 2.42 28.64 10.45
CA SER A 18 3.57 29.31 11.01
C SER A 18 4.34 30.21 10.01
N SER A 19 5.35 30.90 10.47
CA SER A 19 6.19 31.79 9.68
C SER A 19 7.34 31.08 8.92
N GLY A 20 7.41 29.77 8.96
CA GLY A 20 8.45 28.97 8.33
C GLY A 20 8.07 28.48 6.93
N GLN A 21 9.05 28.01 6.17
CA GLN A 21 8.87 27.26 4.93
C GLN A 21 9.51 25.89 5.11
N ASP A 22 8.74 24.83 4.93
CA ASP A 22 9.21 23.46 4.99
C ASP A 22 8.94 22.70 3.69
N PHE A 23 9.80 21.73 3.39
CA PHE A 23 9.57 20.83 2.29
C PHE A 23 8.63 19.71 2.73
N ASN A 24 7.53 19.55 1.99
CA ASN A 24 6.69 18.38 2.07
C ASN A 24 7.09 17.42 0.95
N LEU A 25 7.52 16.23 1.32
CA LEU A 25 8.00 15.23 0.39
C LEU A 25 7.39 13.88 0.74
N ASP A 26 6.78 13.23 -0.27
CA ASP A 26 6.36 11.85 -0.16
C ASP A 26 6.59 11.10 -1.47
N GLN A 27 6.64 9.77 -1.39
CA GLN A 27 6.75 8.90 -2.55
C GLN A 27 5.41 8.83 -3.27
N ILE A 28 5.37 9.20 -4.54
CA ILE A 28 4.17 8.97 -5.36
C ILE A 28 4.00 7.47 -5.62
N VAL A 29 2.81 6.96 -5.39
CA VAL A 29 2.44 5.59 -5.75
C VAL A 29 1.93 5.53 -7.19
N GLY A 30 2.02 4.36 -7.82
CA GLY A 30 1.46 4.15 -9.15
C GLY A 30 -0.07 4.32 -9.16
N TYR A 31 -0.62 4.69 -10.31
CA TYR A 31 -2.06 4.89 -10.51
C TYR A 31 -2.90 3.66 -10.09
N ASP A 32 -2.36 2.47 -10.28
CA ASP A 32 -3.02 1.22 -9.89
C ASP A 32 -3.14 0.99 -8.39
N ASN A 33 -2.49 1.82 -7.58
CA ASN A 33 -2.49 1.74 -6.11
C ASN A 33 -3.28 2.87 -5.45
N ILE A 34 -4.08 3.61 -6.22
CA ILE A 34 -5.06 4.57 -5.69
C ILE A 34 -6.47 3.98 -5.80
N GLY A 35 -7.42 4.59 -5.13
CA GLY A 35 -8.81 4.09 -5.06
C GLY A 35 -9.82 5.21 -4.93
N THR A 36 -11.00 4.86 -4.44
CA THR A 36 -12.13 5.77 -4.30
C THR A 36 -12.58 5.97 -2.86
N GLU A 37 -12.03 5.22 -1.91
CA GLU A 37 -12.42 5.28 -0.49
C GLU A 37 -11.19 5.34 0.39
N TYR A 38 -11.22 6.27 1.34
CA TYR A 38 -10.09 6.55 2.22
C TYR A 38 -10.56 6.89 3.63
N ILE A 39 -9.76 6.51 4.62
CA ILE A 39 -9.93 6.94 6.01
C ILE A 39 -8.65 7.62 6.45
N VAL A 40 -8.77 8.89 6.86
CA VAL A 40 -7.67 9.68 7.36
C VAL A 40 -7.80 9.81 8.86
N VAL A 41 -6.82 9.33 9.60
CA VAL A 41 -6.77 9.48 11.06
C VAL A 41 -6.02 10.76 11.39
N ARG A 42 -6.59 11.59 12.26
CA ARG A 42 -5.98 12.85 12.66
C ARG A 42 -4.67 12.62 13.42
N GLY A 43 -3.64 13.41 13.11
CA GLY A 43 -2.41 13.48 13.89
C GLY A 43 -2.49 14.55 15.01
N ASP A 44 -1.33 15.05 15.45
CA ASP A 44 -1.19 15.98 16.57
C ASP A 44 -1.16 17.46 16.16
N GLY A 45 -1.17 17.71 14.87
CA GLY A 45 -1.03 19.04 14.33
C GLY A 45 -2.19 19.97 14.66
N SER A 46 -1.95 21.26 14.46
CA SER A 46 -2.97 22.28 14.59
C SER A 46 -4.15 22.03 13.65
N PRO A 47 -5.39 22.31 14.07
CA PRO A 47 -6.56 22.19 13.21
C PRO A 47 -6.50 23.04 11.93
N ASN A 48 -5.61 24.03 11.88
CA ASN A 48 -5.48 24.90 10.72
C ASN A 48 -4.52 24.32 9.65
N SER A 49 -3.63 23.43 10.04
CA SER A 49 -2.56 22.93 9.18
C SER A 49 -2.72 21.46 8.84
N GLU A 50 -3.31 20.68 9.73
CA GLU A 50 -3.48 19.26 9.52
C GLU A 50 -4.80 18.92 8.84
N THR A 51 -4.74 18.72 7.55
CA THR A 51 -5.91 18.48 6.70
C THR A 51 -5.61 17.44 5.63
N PRO A 52 -6.62 16.67 5.20
CA PRO A 52 -6.48 15.84 4.01
C PRO A 52 -6.50 16.69 2.73
N LEU A 53 -5.66 16.31 1.78
CA LEU A 53 -5.58 16.83 0.42
C LEU A 53 -6.02 15.74 -0.55
N VAL A 54 -7.08 15.99 -1.32
CA VAL A 54 -7.59 15.08 -2.37
C VAL A 54 -7.24 15.65 -3.72
N ILE A 55 -6.60 14.87 -4.58
CA ILE A 55 -6.22 15.26 -5.94
C ILE A 55 -6.96 14.38 -6.94
N ALA A 56 -7.76 14.99 -7.81
CA ALA A 56 -8.49 14.29 -8.84
C ALA A 56 -7.58 13.86 -9.99
N THR A 57 -7.76 12.63 -10.46
CA THR A 57 -7.02 12.09 -11.60
C THR A 57 -7.82 12.14 -12.90
N GLU A 58 -9.13 12.36 -12.80
CA GLU A 58 -10.06 12.40 -13.92
C GLU A 58 -11.05 13.57 -13.77
N ASP A 59 -11.58 14.03 -14.92
CA ASP A 59 -12.61 15.07 -14.95
C ASP A 59 -13.93 14.60 -14.32
N ASN A 60 -14.68 15.53 -13.74
CA ASN A 60 -15.95 15.28 -13.07
C ASN A 60 -15.85 14.25 -11.93
N THR A 61 -14.79 14.32 -11.15
CA THR A 61 -14.61 13.56 -9.91
C THR A 61 -15.38 14.25 -8.78
N GLU A 62 -16.40 13.60 -8.25
CA GLU A 62 -17.16 14.08 -7.11
C GLU A 62 -16.56 13.55 -5.80
N ILE A 63 -16.49 14.39 -4.79
CA ILE A 63 -15.93 14.07 -3.47
C ILE A 63 -17.01 14.18 -2.41
N PHE A 64 -17.16 13.13 -1.61
CA PHE A 64 -18.11 13.04 -0.49
C PHE A 64 -17.34 12.85 0.81
N ILE A 65 -17.76 13.51 1.86
CA ILE A 65 -17.13 13.46 3.17
C ILE A 65 -18.10 12.88 4.19
N ASN A 66 -17.62 11.91 4.99
CA ASN A 66 -18.35 11.31 6.11
C ASN A 66 -19.75 10.79 5.74
N GLY A 67 -19.88 10.20 4.55
CA GLY A 67 -21.16 9.64 4.07
C GLY A 67 -22.21 10.67 3.68
N GLY A 68 -21.82 11.88 3.35
CA GLY A 68 -22.71 12.91 2.83
C GLY A 68 -23.47 12.45 1.59
N LEU A 69 -24.76 12.80 1.47
CA LEU A 69 -25.61 12.40 0.34
C LEU A 69 -25.39 13.26 -0.92
N LEU A 70 -24.75 14.40 -0.78
CA LEU A 70 -24.40 15.32 -1.86
C LEU A 70 -22.89 15.50 -1.89
N PRO A 71 -22.30 15.70 -3.09
CA PRO A 71 -20.89 15.95 -3.18
C PRO A 71 -20.51 17.27 -2.50
N ASN A 72 -19.41 17.28 -1.77
CA ASN A 72 -18.83 18.49 -1.21
C ASN A 72 -18.26 19.39 -2.31
N ILE A 73 -17.72 18.76 -3.37
CA ILE A 73 -17.15 19.45 -4.52
C ILE A 73 -17.06 18.46 -5.71
N THR A 74 -17.01 18.99 -6.93
CA THR A 74 -16.66 18.27 -8.16
C THR A 74 -15.37 18.86 -8.73
N LEU A 75 -14.40 18.04 -9.05
CA LEU A 75 -13.08 18.41 -9.55
C LEU A 75 -12.84 17.88 -10.96
N ASN A 76 -11.98 18.55 -11.71
CA ASN A 76 -11.41 18.02 -12.95
C ASN A 76 -10.01 17.42 -12.70
N ALA A 77 -9.50 16.69 -13.67
CA ALA A 77 -8.18 16.08 -13.59
C ALA A 77 -7.08 17.14 -13.27
N GLY A 78 -6.30 16.88 -12.24
CA GLY A 78 -5.27 17.79 -11.75
C GLY A 78 -5.73 18.84 -10.73
N ASP A 79 -7.04 19.03 -10.57
CA ASP A 79 -7.59 19.87 -9.49
C ASP A 79 -7.45 19.17 -8.14
N PHE A 80 -7.47 19.95 -7.08
CA PHE A 80 -7.40 19.43 -5.71
C PHE A 80 -8.42 20.07 -4.78
N TYR A 81 -8.73 19.35 -3.70
CA TYR A 81 -9.57 19.81 -2.62
C TYR A 81 -8.92 19.57 -1.26
N ILE A 82 -8.85 20.60 -0.45
CA ILE A 82 -8.40 20.49 0.94
C ILE A 82 -9.63 20.30 1.81
N VAL A 83 -9.72 19.13 2.44
CA VAL A 83 -10.83 18.80 3.31
C VAL A 83 -10.71 19.60 4.61
N PRO A 84 -11.73 20.40 4.98
CA PRO A 84 -11.65 21.20 6.19
C PRO A 84 -11.42 20.35 7.44
N SER A 85 -10.55 20.78 8.35
CA SER A 85 -10.24 20.07 9.60
C SER A 85 -11.45 19.89 10.50
N ALA A 86 -12.46 20.73 10.38
CA ALA A 86 -13.75 20.58 11.05
C ALA A 86 -14.52 19.30 10.64
N SER A 87 -14.12 18.67 9.54
CA SER A 87 -14.71 17.39 9.07
C SER A 87 -14.24 16.18 9.86
N TYR A 88 -13.18 16.30 10.67
CA TYR A 88 -12.77 15.20 11.56
C TYR A 88 -13.86 14.91 12.59
N THR A 89 -14.32 13.67 12.62
CA THR A 89 -15.35 13.15 13.54
C THR A 89 -14.75 12.26 14.61
N GLY A 90 -15.45 12.08 15.71
CA GLY A 90 -15.00 11.29 16.85
C GLY A 90 -14.58 12.14 18.03
N ALA A 91 -13.97 11.51 19.04
CA ALA A 91 -13.60 12.13 20.30
C ALA A 91 -12.09 12.02 20.57
N GLY A 92 -11.57 12.97 21.33
CA GLY A 92 -10.16 12.99 21.73
C GLY A 92 -9.22 13.11 20.54
N ASN A 93 -8.12 12.36 20.59
CA ASN A 93 -7.10 12.34 19.55
C ASN A 93 -7.37 11.30 18.44
N ASN A 94 -8.24 10.32 18.70
CA ASN A 94 -8.59 9.31 17.70
C ASN A 94 -9.78 9.78 16.84
N ARG A 95 -9.60 10.91 16.14
CA ARG A 95 -10.57 11.42 15.18
C ARG A 95 -10.23 10.95 13.78
N ASN A 96 -11.25 10.75 12.96
CA ASN A 96 -11.08 10.33 11.58
C ASN A 96 -11.99 11.07 10.61
N ILE A 97 -11.66 11.00 9.34
CA ILE A 97 -12.47 11.48 8.22
C ILE A 97 -12.60 10.32 7.24
N TYR A 98 -13.81 10.03 6.80
CA TYR A 98 -14.06 9.17 5.67
C TYR A 98 -14.24 10.02 4.40
N ILE A 99 -13.50 9.65 3.35
CA ILE A 99 -13.53 10.30 2.03
C ILE A 99 -13.95 9.25 1.02
N ASN A 100 -15.01 9.54 0.27
CA ASN A 100 -15.44 8.72 -0.86
C ASN A 100 -15.44 9.58 -2.11
N THR A 101 -15.02 9.01 -3.24
CA THR A 101 -14.93 9.70 -4.53
C THR A 101 -15.54 8.84 -5.64
N THR A 102 -16.08 9.48 -6.68
CA THR A 102 -16.66 8.74 -7.81
C THR A 102 -15.63 8.14 -8.75
N LYS A 103 -14.37 8.56 -8.66
CA LYS A 103 -13.24 8.10 -9.48
C LYS A 103 -11.97 8.02 -8.64
N PRO A 104 -10.96 7.24 -9.04
CA PRO A 104 -9.71 7.13 -8.29
C PRO A 104 -9.04 8.47 -8.07
N THR A 105 -8.55 8.70 -6.86
CA THR A 105 -7.90 9.95 -6.45
C THR A 105 -6.62 9.66 -5.67
N TYR A 106 -5.68 10.60 -5.67
CA TYR A 106 -4.63 10.61 -4.65
C TYR A 106 -5.14 11.32 -3.40
N VAL A 107 -4.93 10.72 -2.25
CA VAL A 107 -5.22 11.35 -0.97
C VAL A 107 -3.95 11.43 -0.15
N TYR A 108 -3.63 12.63 0.30
CA TYR A 108 -2.52 12.90 1.20
C TYR A 108 -3.03 13.56 2.47
N GLN A 109 -2.40 13.27 3.58
CA GLN A 109 -2.57 14.03 4.79
C GLN A 109 -1.39 14.98 4.94
N ILE A 110 -1.68 16.24 5.15
CA ILE A 110 -0.67 17.19 5.54
C ILE A 110 -0.55 17.05 7.05
N LEU A 111 0.61 16.53 7.48
CA LEU A 111 0.95 16.42 8.88
C LEU A 111 1.64 17.71 9.29
N ALA A 112 1.12 18.36 10.30
CA ALA A 112 1.86 19.37 11.01
C ALA A 112 2.46 18.71 12.25
N GLY A 113 3.72 19.01 12.57
CA GLY A 113 4.27 18.70 13.87
C GLY A 113 3.39 19.34 14.95
N ASN A 114 3.56 19.08 16.17
CA ASN A 114 2.80 19.51 17.33
C ASN A 114 2.06 20.88 17.16
N ILE A 115 1.35 21.33 18.18
CA ILE A 115 0.45 22.50 18.23
C ILE A 115 0.95 23.79 17.58
N ASN A 116 2.23 23.92 17.27
CA ASN A 116 2.81 25.12 16.66
C ASN A 116 3.12 24.98 15.17
N ASP A 117 2.69 23.91 14.51
CA ASP A 117 2.91 23.68 13.07
C ASP A 117 4.40 23.72 12.67
N ALA A 118 5.28 23.33 13.59
CA ALA A 118 6.71 23.55 13.49
C ALA A 118 7.38 22.75 12.37
N THR A 119 6.80 21.62 11.99
CA THR A 119 7.32 20.78 10.89
C THR A 119 6.14 20.16 10.19
N SER A 120 5.91 20.55 8.95
CA SER A 120 4.89 19.92 8.13
C SER A 120 5.47 18.73 7.36
N GLY A 121 4.64 17.74 7.13
CA GLY A 121 4.95 16.55 6.33
C GLY A 121 3.81 16.24 5.38
N LEU A 122 4.09 15.48 4.34
CA LEU A 122 3.09 14.95 3.44
C LEU A 122 3.08 13.42 3.59
N ASN A 123 1.92 12.86 3.85
CA ASN A 123 1.74 11.43 4.07
C ASN A 123 0.68 10.88 3.12
N PHE A 124 1.06 9.98 2.23
CA PHE A 124 0.12 9.29 1.35
C PHE A 124 -0.82 8.43 2.20
N ILE A 125 -2.11 8.53 1.94
CA ILE A 125 -3.14 7.70 2.58
C ILE A 125 -3.48 6.55 1.64
N PRO A 126 -3.28 5.29 2.06
CA PRO A 126 -3.67 4.15 1.26
C PRO A 126 -5.20 4.06 1.12
N PRO A 127 -5.71 3.71 -0.07
CA PRO A 127 -7.14 3.50 -0.26
C PRO A 127 -7.61 2.26 0.51
N LEU A 128 -8.85 2.27 0.99
CA LEU A 128 -9.45 1.12 1.65
C LEU A 128 -9.45 -0.10 0.72
N SER A 129 -9.03 -1.24 1.25
CA SER A 129 -8.98 -2.47 0.49
C SER A 129 -9.10 -3.69 1.40
N CYS A 130 -9.95 -4.63 1.03
CA CYS A 130 -10.06 -5.93 1.69
C CYS A 130 -8.86 -6.84 1.40
N TYR A 131 -8.00 -6.43 0.47
CA TYR A 131 -6.75 -7.11 0.14
C TYR A 131 -5.56 -6.62 0.98
N TRP A 132 -5.79 -5.73 1.93
CA TRP A 132 -4.75 -5.37 2.87
C TRP A 132 -4.29 -6.58 3.67
N GLN A 133 -3.01 -6.62 3.95
CA GLN A 133 -2.44 -7.61 4.86
C GLN A 133 -3.08 -7.49 6.25
N LYS A 134 -3.02 -8.58 7.01
CA LYS A 134 -3.53 -8.64 8.39
C LYS A 134 -2.45 -8.50 9.45
N SER A 135 -1.21 -8.34 9.04
CA SER A 135 -0.07 -8.19 9.95
C SER A 135 1.00 -7.28 9.38
N VAL A 136 1.70 -6.61 10.28
CA VAL A 136 2.97 -5.92 10.01
C VAL A 136 4.01 -6.55 10.92
N ASP A 137 4.96 -7.27 10.32
CA ASP A 137 5.91 -8.12 11.04
C ASP A 137 6.83 -7.35 11.98
N MET A 138 7.25 -6.17 11.56
CA MET A 138 8.07 -5.30 12.42
C MET A 138 8.14 -3.88 11.90
N ILE A 139 7.82 -2.91 12.76
CA ILE A 139 8.17 -1.50 12.61
C ILE A 139 9.38 -1.28 13.52
N PRO A 140 10.59 -1.13 12.96
CA PRO A 140 11.80 -1.08 13.79
C PRO A 140 11.92 0.26 14.51
N GLN A 141 12.24 0.24 15.79
CA GLN A 141 12.54 1.43 16.61
C GLN A 141 11.59 2.61 16.30
N PHE A 142 10.30 2.34 16.30
CA PHE A 142 9.28 3.19 15.72
C PHE A 142 9.26 4.62 16.30
N ASN A 143 9.76 4.81 17.49
CA ASN A 143 9.86 6.10 18.18
C ASN A 143 11.26 6.73 18.09
N SER A 144 12.17 6.20 17.26
CA SER A 144 13.53 6.71 17.13
C SER A 144 13.97 6.76 15.68
N ILE A 145 14.26 7.95 15.17
CA ILE A 145 14.71 8.16 13.80
C ILE A 145 16.07 8.87 13.83
N GLY A 146 17.07 8.29 13.18
CA GLY A 146 18.41 8.86 13.12
C GLY A 146 19.08 9.04 14.48
N GLY A 147 18.68 8.26 15.49
CA GLY A 147 19.18 8.38 16.85
C GLY A 147 18.46 9.43 17.72
N PHE A 148 17.50 10.15 17.14
CA PHE A 148 16.63 11.04 17.89
C PHE A 148 15.39 10.29 18.39
N VAL A 149 15.01 10.48 19.65
CA VAL A 149 13.84 9.83 20.27
C VAL A 149 12.68 10.81 20.29
N TYR A 150 11.58 10.42 19.66
CA TYR A 150 10.33 11.16 19.65
C TYR A 150 9.45 10.67 20.78
N ASN A 151 9.17 11.53 21.75
CA ASN A 151 8.50 11.14 23.00
C ASN A 151 6.98 10.93 22.83
N ASP A 152 6.38 11.58 21.84
CA ASP A 152 4.95 11.47 21.53
C ASP A 152 4.75 10.67 20.23
N SER A 153 5.26 9.43 20.20
CA SER A 153 5.07 8.55 19.06
C SER A 153 3.87 7.65 19.25
N GLU A 154 3.05 7.54 18.22
CA GLU A 154 1.83 6.76 18.18
C GLU A 154 1.73 5.92 16.90
N ILE A 155 1.14 4.75 17.01
CA ILE A 155 0.65 4.02 15.84
C ILE A 155 -0.79 4.36 15.57
N ILE A 156 -1.12 4.45 14.29
CA ILE A 156 -2.49 4.60 13.80
C ILE A 156 -2.88 3.34 13.04
N LEU A 157 -4.07 2.87 13.29
CA LEU A 157 -4.60 1.70 12.64
C LEU A 157 -5.91 2.05 11.96
N VAL A 158 -6.11 1.52 10.76
CA VAL A 158 -7.40 1.45 10.08
C VAL A 158 -7.66 -0.03 9.82
N THR A 159 -8.77 -0.57 10.29
CA THR A 159 -9.11 -1.98 10.18
C THR A 159 -10.60 -2.21 10.05
N GLU A 160 -11.00 -3.39 9.63
CA GLU A 160 -12.40 -3.80 9.58
C GLU A 160 -13.02 -3.77 10.99
N THR A 161 -14.24 -3.30 11.10
CA THR A 161 -14.97 -3.15 12.37
C THR A 161 -15.11 -4.50 13.10
N GLY A 162 -14.78 -4.50 14.39
CA GLY A 162 -14.84 -5.69 15.24
C GLY A 162 -13.63 -6.61 15.14
N SER A 163 -12.57 -6.18 14.46
CA SER A 163 -11.31 -6.91 14.41
C SER A 163 -10.62 -6.96 15.77
N THR A 164 -10.00 -8.10 16.07
CA THR A 164 -9.11 -8.22 17.23
C THR A 164 -7.72 -7.78 16.84
N ILE A 165 -7.18 -6.79 17.57
CA ILE A 165 -5.84 -6.25 17.35
C ILE A 165 -4.90 -6.75 18.44
N THR A 166 -3.72 -7.23 18.02
CA THR A 166 -2.61 -7.49 18.94
C THR A 166 -1.40 -6.61 18.60
N ILE A 167 -0.70 -6.18 19.65
CA ILE A 167 0.55 -5.46 19.54
C ILE A 167 1.62 -6.23 20.29
N ASN A 168 2.68 -6.63 19.60
CA ASN A 168 3.73 -7.51 20.14
C ASN A 168 3.14 -8.76 20.81
N GLY A 169 2.13 -9.37 20.16
CA GLY A 169 1.44 -10.57 20.61
C GLY A 169 0.44 -10.39 21.77
N ASN A 170 0.21 -9.15 22.23
CA ASN A 170 -0.74 -8.87 23.29
C ASN A 170 -1.96 -8.11 22.75
N PRO A 171 -3.20 -8.50 23.14
CA PRO A 171 -4.39 -7.74 22.77
C PRO A 171 -4.28 -6.28 23.22
N THR A 172 -4.65 -5.35 22.35
CA THR A 172 -4.70 -3.93 22.73
C THR A 172 -5.88 -3.65 23.64
N ALA A 173 -5.67 -2.75 24.61
CA ALA A 173 -6.73 -2.18 25.43
C ALA A 173 -7.31 -0.86 24.84
N ALA A 174 -6.77 -0.40 23.70
CA ALA A 174 -7.22 0.83 23.07
C ALA A 174 -8.66 0.67 22.56
N THR A 175 -9.45 1.73 22.68
CA THR A 175 -10.82 1.76 22.20
C THR A 175 -10.87 2.21 20.75
N PRO A 176 -11.56 1.49 19.86
CA PRO A 176 -11.75 1.91 18.49
C PRO A 176 -12.61 3.18 18.39
N GLN A 177 -12.37 3.94 17.35
CA GLN A 177 -13.23 5.04 16.92
C GLN A 177 -13.97 4.60 15.67
N ALA A 178 -15.29 4.63 15.73
CA ALA A 178 -16.13 4.36 14.55
C ALA A 178 -15.88 5.41 13.46
N VAL A 179 -16.06 5.00 12.21
CA VAL A 179 -15.94 5.85 11.03
C VAL A 179 -17.32 6.33 10.60
N GLN A 180 -17.55 7.63 10.64
CA GLN A 180 -18.79 8.20 10.18
C GLN A 180 -18.93 8.05 8.67
N GLY A 181 -20.01 7.44 8.21
CA GLY A 181 -20.30 7.22 6.80
C GLY A 181 -19.79 5.89 6.24
N ASN A 182 -19.00 5.13 7.02
CA ASN A 182 -18.60 3.78 6.67
C ASN A 182 -18.46 2.91 7.91
N SER A 183 -19.52 2.16 8.23
CA SER A 183 -19.58 1.31 9.44
C SER A 183 -18.76 0.02 9.34
N GLY A 184 -18.23 -0.32 8.17
CA GLY A 184 -17.38 -1.50 7.97
C GLY A 184 -15.96 -1.32 8.52
N TRP A 185 -15.57 -0.09 8.86
CA TRP A 185 -14.22 0.23 9.29
C TRP A 185 -14.19 0.99 10.62
N GLU A 186 -13.11 0.81 11.34
CA GLU A 186 -12.81 1.52 12.58
C GLU A 186 -11.33 1.92 12.65
N THR A 187 -11.02 2.88 13.48
CA THR A 187 -9.65 3.39 13.63
C THR A 187 -9.17 3.30 15.07
N TYR A 188 -7.87 3.13 15.22
CA TYR A 188 -7.20 3.21 16.52
C TYR A 188 -6.06 4.21 16.43
N ARG A 189 -5.76 4.81 17.56
CA ARG A 189 -4.59 5.63 17.79
C ARG A 189 -3.99 5.22 19.13
N ILE A 190 -2.75 4.71 19.13
CA ILE A 190 -2.17 4.02 20.27
C ILE A 190 -0.77 4.59 20.54
N GLY A 191 -0.66 5.30 21.64
CA GLY A 191 0.59 5.84 22.14
C GLY A 191 1.21 5.00 23.27
N GLY A 192 2.33 5.51 23.82
CA GLY A 192 3.03 4.88 24.91
C GLY A 192 3.83 3.63 24.53
N LEU A 193 4.01 3.38 23.24
CA LEU A 193 4.80 2.29 22.68
C LEU A 193 6.24 2.76 22.43
N ASN A 194 7.17 1.81 22.39
CA ASN A 194 8.56 2.10 22.04
C ASN A 194 9.27 0.87 21.49
N GLY A 195 10.39 1.08 20.81
CA GLY A 195 11.20 0.03 20.22
C GLY A 195 10.57 -0.60 18.99
N ASN A 196 10.71 -1.90 18.84
CA ASN A 196 10.17 -2.64 17.70
C ASN A 196 8.70 -3.02 17.94
N ILE A 197 7.85 -2.73 16.97
CA ILE A 197 6.41 -2.98 17.07
C ILE A 197 5.99 -3.97 15.99
N VAL A 198 5.27 -5.01 16.41
CA VAL A 198 4.56 -5.97 15.57
C VAL A 198 3.07 -5.71 15.76
N VAL A 199 2.32 -5.63 14.69
CA VAL A 199 0.86 -5.43 14.73
C VAL A 199 0.18 -6.54 13.96
N GLU A 200 -0.84 -7.15 14.55
CA GLU A 200 -1.67 -8.16 13.90
C GLU A 200 -3.14 -7.81 14.08
N SER A 201 -3.95 -8.17 13.09
CA SER A 201 -5.40 -7.99 13.07
C SER A 201 -6.08 -9.25 12.53
N THR A 202 -7.29 -9.51 12.98
CA THR A 202 -8.14 -10.57 12.35
C THR A 202 -8.76 -10.09 11.04
N GLY A 203 -8.87 -8.78 10.81
CA GLY A 203 -9.36 -8.18 9.57
C GLY A 203 -8.26 -7.47 8.78
N ALA A 204 -8.62 -6.93 7.63
CA ALA A 204 -7.73 -6.11 6.80
C ALA A 204 -7.18 -4.93 7.62
N LEU A 205 -5.90 -4.59 7.44
CA LEU A 205 -5.17 -3.68 8.31
C LEU A 205 -4.27 -2.72 7.56
N ALA A 206 -4.44 -1.43 7.77
CA ALA A 206 -3.42 -0.43 7.48
C ALA A 206 -2.81 0.08 8.79
N VAL A 207 -1.48 0.13 8.82
CA VAL A 207 -0.70 0.62 9.96
C VAL A 207 0.13 1.81 9.53
N GLY A 208 -0.09 2.94 10.18
CA GLY A 208 0.73 4.11 10.06
C GLY A 208 1.33 4.51 11.41
N VAL A 209 2.23 5.46 11.38
CA VAL A 209 2.88 6.03 12.55
C VAL A 209 2.83 7.55 12.50
N PHE A 210 2.69 8.15 13.66
CA PHE A 210 2.98 9.55 13.89
C PHE A 210 3.99 9.67 15.02
N GLY A 211 4.84 10.65 14.94
CA GLY A 211 5.71 10.98 16.04
C GLY A 211 5.99 12.46 16.09
N SER A 212 6.00 13.00 17.29
CA SER A 212 6.41 14.38 17.54
C SER A 212 7.28 14.46 18.80
N ASP A 213 8.03 15.51 18.91
CA ASP A 213 8.77 15.85 20.13
C ASP A 213 8.56 17.31 20.47
N ASN A 214 7.62 17.56 21.34
CA ASN A 214 7.18 18.89 21.74
C ASN A 214 6.84 19.76 20.51
N ASN A 215 7.57 20.82 20.25
CA ASN A 215 7.26 21.79 19.21
C ASN A 215 8.25 21.79 18.05
N SER A 216 9.13 20.82 17.95
CA SER A 216 10.33 21.01 17.13
C SER A 216 10.50 20.02 15.99
N ALA A 217 9.85 18.89 16.01
CA ALA A 217 10.01 17.91 14.95
C ALA A 217 8.82 16.95 14.92
N GLY A 218 8.51 16.45 13.73
CA GLY A 218 7.49 15.44 13.53
C GLY A 218 7.83 14.52 12.37
N PHE A 219 7.22 13.35 12.36
CA PHE A 219 7.26 12.41 11.25
C PHE A 219 5.94 11.67 11.15
N GLY A 220 5.66 11.10 10.00
CA GLY A 220 4.53 10.22 9.79
C GLY A 220 4.70 9.39 8.53
N GLY A 221 3.98 8.30 8.45
CA GLY A 221 3.98 7.43 7.28
C GLY A 221 3.15 6.18 7.51
N TYR A 222 2.79 5.51 6.42
CA TYR A 222 2.14 4.20 6.47
C TYR A 222 3.15 3.09 6.19
N TYR A 223 3.15 2.05 7.02
CA TYR A 223 3.94 0.84 6.87
C TYR A 223 3.18 -0.28 6.15
N SER A 224 1.86 -0.19 6.12
CA SER A 224 0.98 -1.14 5.43
C SER A 224 -0.27 -0.42 4.90
N GLY A 225 -1.16 -1.17 4.23
CA GLY A 225 -2.32 -0.62 3.57
C GLY A 225 -2.12 -0.48 2.05
N PHE A 226 -1.10 -1.15 1.50
CA PHE A 226 -0.76 -1.10 0.07
C PHE A 226 -1.17 -2.38 -0.67
N GLY A 227 -1.98 -3.24 -0.05
CA GLY A 227 -2.53 -4.42 -0.70
C GLY A 227 -3.48 -4.03 -1.84
N SER A 228 -3.28 -4.63 -3.00
CA SER A 228 -4.10 -4.38 -4.17
C SER A 228 -4.91 -5.60 -4.58
N LYS A 229 -6.07 -5.37 -5.20
CA LYS A 229 -6.86 -6.43 -5.80
C LYS A 229 -6.01 -7.22 -6.79
N PRO A 230 -6.06 -8.56 -6.75
CA PRO A 230 -5.40 -9.40 -7.73
C PRO A 230 -5.87 -9.06 -9.15
N ARG A 231 -4.95 -9.15 -10.11
CA ARG A 231 -5.19 -8.83 -11.52
C ARG A 231 -4.71 -9.95 -12.41
N ASP A 232 -5.30 -10.03 -13.59
CA ASP A 232 -4.84 -10.93 -14.65
C ASP A 232 -3.37 -10.66 -14.95
N SER A 233 -2.60 -11.72 -15.06
CA SER A 233 -1.14 -11.67 -15.17
C SER A 233 -0.60 -12.65 -16.19
N PHE A 234 0.71 -12.60 -16.44
CA PHE A 234 1.41 -13.45 -17.38
C PHE A 234 2.63 -14.06 -16.72
N ALA A 235 2.91 -15.32 -17.02
CA ALA A 235 4.11 -16.00 -16.60
C ALA A 235 4.80 -16.67 -17.78
N ALA A 236 6.09 -16.44 -17.92
CA ALA A 236 6.93 -17.19 -18.82
C ALA A 236 7.81 -18.14 -18.03
N VAL A 237 7.83 -19.41 -18.37
CA VAL A 237 8.61 -20.44 -17.69
C VAL A 237 9.51 -21.15 -18.67
N CYS A 238 10.78 -21.37 -18.30
CA CYS A 238 11.67 -22.18 -19.13
C CYS A 238 11.23 -23.66 -19.13
N SER A 239 11.39 -24.34 -20.26
CA SER A 239 10.98 -25.73 -20.44
C SER A 239 11.61 -26.73 -19.45
N ASN A 240 12.60 -26.33 -18.69
CA ASN A 240 13.33 -27.14 -17.69
C ASN A 240 13.24 -26.59 -16.26
N SER A 241 12.31 -25.68 -15.99
CA SER A 241 12.12 -25.13 -14.64
C SER A 241 10.64 -25.09 -14.28
N THR A 242 10.34 -24.98 -13.01
CA THR A 242 8.98 -24.83 -12.47
C THR A 242 8.76 -23.41 -11.95
N ILE A 243 7.51 -22.99 -11.85
CA ILE A 243 7.11 -21.71 -11.28
C ILE A 243 5.90 -21.89 -10.33
N ASN A 244 5.88 -21.13 -9.25
CA ASN A 244 4.71 -21.01 -8.41
C ASN A 244 3.75 -19.98 -9.03
N LEU A 245 2.59 -20.43 -9.54
CA LEU A 245 1.63 -19.54 -10.20
C LEU A 245 0.94 -18.60 -9.21
N PHE A 246 0.73 -19.03 -7.96
CA PHE A 246 0.14 -18.16 -6.95
C PHE A 246 1.02 -16.93 -6.67
N GLU A 247 2.33 -17.11 -6.60
CA GLU A 247 3.29 -16.02 -6.42
C GLU A 247 3.44 -15.14 -7.68
N ALA A 248 3.06 -15.67 -8.84
CA ALA A 248 3.09 -14.94 -10.11
C ALA A 248 1.83 -14.11 -10.39
N ILE A 249 0.78 -14.25 -9.58
CA ILE A 249 -0.40 -13.39 -9.65
C ILE A 249 -0.03 -11.99 -9.19
N GLU A 250 -0.29 -11.00 -10.02
CA GLU A 250 -0.11 -9.60 -9.61
C GLU A 250 -1.17 -9.18 -8.58
N GLY A 251 -0.76 -8.40 -7.57
CA GLY A 251 -1.60 -7.98 -6.47
C GLY A 251 -1.46 -8.88 -5.25
N ASN A 252 -2.48 -8.91 -4.41
CA ASN A 252 -2.48 -9.69 -3.15
C ASN A 252 -3.56 -10.78 -3.20
N PRO A 253 -3.32 -11.91 -3.87
CA PRO A 253 -4.28 -13.00 -3.90
C PRO A 253 -4.47 -13.62 -2.51
N VAL A 254 -5.70 -14.08 -2.24
CA VAL A 254 -6.04 -14.75 -0.98
C VAL A 254 -5.71 -16.23 -1.09
N LEU A 255 -5.06 -16.78 -0.07
CA LEU A 255 -4.71 -18.20 0.02
C LEU A 255 -5.97 -19.08 0.10
N GLY A 256 -5.84 -20.35 -0.36
CA GLY A 256 -6.89 -21.37 -0.22
C GLY A 256 -7.88 -21.41 -1.38
N GLY A 257 -7.63 -20.68 -2.45
CA GLY A 257 -8.40 -20.78 -3.69
C GLY A 257 -8.10 -22.04 -4.49
N THR A 258 -8.68 -22.15 -5.67
CA THR A 258 -8.58 -23.31 -6.57
C THR A 258 -8.23 -22.92 -7.98
N TRP A 259 -7.44 -23.74 -8.66
CA TRP A 259 -7.05 -23.58 -10.05
C TRP A 259 -8.00 -24.26 -11.02
N SER A 260 -8.30 -23.59 -12.14
CA SER A 260 -9.01 -24.17 -13.27
C SER A 260 -8.35 -23.75 -14.60
N PRO A 261 -7.82 -24.68 -15.44
CA PRO A 261 -7.69 -26.12 -15.12
C PRO A 261 -6.82 -26.39 -13.90
N ALA A 262 -7.03 -27.52 -13.24
CA ALA A 262 -6.19 -27.93 -12.13
C ALA A 262 -4.76 -28.21 -12.62
N LEU A 263 -3.77 -27.82 -11.83
CA LEU A 263 -2.36 -28.13 -12.11
C LEU A 263 -2.11 -29.61 -11.82
N ALA A 264 -1.59 -30.34 -12.79
CA ALA A 264 -1.26 -31.76 -12.65
C ALA A 264 -0.08 -31.98 -11.69
N SER A 265 0.84 -31.02 -11.61
CA SER A 265 1.96 -30.97 -10.66
C SER A 265 1.52 -30.76 -9.20
N GLY A 266 0.31 -30.18 -8.99
CA GLY A 266 -0.27 -29.89 -7.68
C GLY A 266 0.31 -28.64 -7.00
N ASN A 267 -0.38 -28.17 -5.94
CA ASN A 267 0.12 -27.13 -5.00
C ASN A 267 0.63 -25.83 -5.64
N ASP A 268 -0.14 -25.18 -6.49
CA ASP A 268 0.20 -23.91 -7.13
C ASP A 268 1.46 -23.95 -8.01
N ILE A 269 2.14 -25.07 -8.14
CA ILE A 269 3.35 -25.21 -8.96
C ILE A 269 2.96 -25.59 -10.39
N PHE A 270 3.43 -24.83 -11.35
CA PHE A 270 3.38 -25.19 -12.77
C PHE A 270 4.70 -25.86 -13.16
N ASP A 271 4.61 -27.08 -13.70
CA ASP A 271 5.75 -27.84 -14.25
C ASP A 271 5.53 -28.06 -15.74
N PRO A 272 6.36 -27.44 -16.62
CA PRO A 272 6.20 -27.54 -18.07
C PRO A 272 6.38 -28.98 -18.62
N GLN A 273 6.81 -29.94 -17.82
CA GLN A 273 6.93 -31.34 -18.21
C GLN A 273 5.59 -32.09 -18.11
N ILE A 274 4.65 -31.61 -17.30
CA ILE A 274 3.36 -32.27 -17.03
C ILE A 274 2.15 -31.35 -17.15
N ASP A 275 2.33 -30.03 -17.01
CA ASP A 275 1.28 -29.03 -17.18
C ASP A 275 1.35 -28.40 -18.59
N ALA A 276 0.21 -28.19 -19.22
CA ALA A 276 0.17 -27.55 -20.53
C ALA A 276 0.22 -26.01 -20.43
N PRO A 277 0.90 -25.31 -21.35
CA PRO A 277 0.80 -23.87 -21.41
C PRO A 277 -0.64 -23.43 -21.73
N GLY A 278 -1.04 -22.26 -21.25
CA GLY A 278 -2.38 -21.74 -21.44
C GLY A 278 -2.81 -20.84 -20.30
N THR A 279 -4.09 -20.52 -20.24
CA THR A 279 -4.65 -19.68 -19.19
C THR A 279 -5.22 -20.53 -18.06
N TYR A 280 -4.76 -20.24 -16.86
CA TYR A 280 -5.20 -20.81 -15.60
C TYR A 280 -5.97 -19.75 -14.82
N HIS A 281 -7.13 -20.10 -14.28
CA HIS A 281 -7.93 -19.23 -13.44
C HIS A 281 -7.76 -19.67 -11.97
N TYR A 282 -7.38 -18.72 -11.13
CA TYR A 282 -7.37 -18.89 -9.68
C TYR A 282 -8.63 -18.28 -9.09
N THR A 283 -9.47 -19.10 -8.48
CA THR A 283 -10.75 -18.69 -7.87
C THR A 283 -10.66 -18.80 -6.35
N PHE A 284 -11.00 -17.73 -5.65
CA PHE A 284 -10.91 -17.63 -4.20
C PHE A 284 -12.05 -16.80 -3.63
N ASP A 285 -12.35 -17.00 -2.34
CA ASP A 285 -13.32 -16.19 -1.61
C ASP A 285 -12.62 -15.11 -0.80
N ILE A 286 -13.17 -13.91 -0.81
CA ILE A 286 -12.74 -12.80 0.03
C ILE A 286 -13.94 -12.28 0.81
N THR A 287 -13.76 -12.07 2.11
CA THR A 287 -14.77 -11.47 2.97
C THR A 287 -14.39 -10.04 3.30
N CYS A 288 -15.31 -9.12 3.08
CA CYS A 288 -15.16 -7.71 3.34
C CYS A 288 -16.48 -7.16 3.87
N ASP A 289 -16.45 -6.37 4.93
CA ASP A 289 -17.65 -5.82 5.58
C ASP A 289 -18.70 -6.89 5.90
N GLY A 290 -18.24 -8.08 6.29
CA GLY A 290 -19.10 -9.23 6.58
C GLY A 290 -19.75 -9.88 5.34
N THR A 291 -19.44 -9.41 4.14
CA THR A 291 -19.91 -10.00 2.88
C THR A 291 -18.80 -10.80 2.22
N THR A 292 -19.08 -12.07 1.91
CA THR A 292 -18.14 -12.93 1.18
C THR A 292 -18.47 -12.88 -0.31
N VAL A 293 -17.45 -12.62 -1.12
CA VAL A 293 -17.53 -12.58 -2.58
C VAL A 293 -16.51 -13.55 -3.16
N THR A 294 -16.92 -14.34 -4.15
CA THR A 294 -16.01 -15.18 -4.92
C THR A 294 -15.40 -14.37 -6.06
N GLU A 295 -14.08 -14.31 -6.08
CA GLU A 295 -13.29 -13.62 -7.11
C GLU A 295 -12.50 -14.62 -7.95
N SER A 296 -12.15 -14.25 -9.16
CA SER A 296 -11.34 -15.07 -10.05
C SER A 296 -10.36 -14.18 -10.82
N VAL A 297 -9.10 -14.63 -10.92
CA VAL A 297 -8.07 -13.99 -11.73
C VAL A 297 -7.45 -14.98 -12.68
N ALA A 298 -7.01 -14.51 -13.84
CA ALA A 298 -6.38 -15.34 -14.85
C ALA A 298 -4.87 -15.13 -14.86
N ILE A 299 -4.13 -16.22 -15.00
CA ILE A 299 -2.70 -16.17 -15.32
C ILE A 299 -2.46 -16.93 -16.63
N THR A 300 -1.88 -16.27 -17.61
CA THR A 300 -1.53 -16.88 -18.90
C THR A 300 -0.07 -17.33 -18.87
N VAL A 301 0.15 -18.64 -18.97
CA VAL A 301 1.47 -19.26 -18.90
C VAL A 301 1.96 -19.60 -20.29
N THR A 302 3.19 -19.17 -20.60
CA THR A 302 3.92 -19.56 -21.82
C THR A 302 5.16 -20.34 -21.44
N ILE A 303 5.49 -21.35 -22.27
CA ILE A 303 6.74 -22.12 -22.10
C ILE A 303 7.77 -21.58 -23.10
N GLU A 304 8.89 -21.14 -22.55
CA GLU A 304 10.04 -20.74 -23.36
C GLU A 304 11.05 -21.87 -23.46
N GLN A 305 11.65 -22.02 -24.62
CA GLN A 305 12.71 -23.00 -24.80
C GLN A 305 13.90 -22.62 -23.94
N ALA A 306 14.32 -23.52 -23.08
CA ALA A 306 15.56 -23.30 -22.33
C ALA A 306 16.73 -23.07 -23.30
N LEU A 307 17.46 -21.98 -23.07
CA LEU A 307 18.65 -21.70 -23.88
C LEU A 307 19.67 -22.79 -23.67
N ASN A 308 20.14 -23.34 -24.77
CA ASN A 308 21.22 -24.34 -24.78
C ASN A 308 22.48 -23.70 -25.38
N ALA A 309 23.50 -23.53 -24.55
CA ALA A 309 24.78 -22.98 -24.99
C ALA A 309 25.60 -23.95 -25.88
N GLY A 310 25.04 -25.13 -26.21
CA GLY A 310 25.73 -26.19 -26.92
C GLY A 310 26.52 -27.09 -26.00
N VAL A 311 27.17 -28.05 -26.60
CA VAL A 311 28.02 -29.02 -25.88
C VAL A 311 29.44 -28.47 -25.79
N SER A 312 30.02 -28.50 -24.62
CA SER A 312 31.42 -28.14 -24.42
C SER A 312 32.31 -29.06 -25.25
N THR A 313 33.11 -28.50 -26.13
CA THR A 313 34.08 -29.22 -26.95
C THR A 313 35.47 -28.67 -26.69
N ALA A 314 36.48 -29.56 -26.81
CA ALA A 314 37.89 -29.17 -26.75
C ALA A 314 38.54 -29.52 -28.07
N LYS A 315 39.25 -28.58 -28.66
CA LYS A 315 40.04 -28.80 -29.86
C LYS A 315 41.46 -28.24 -29.65
N SER A 316 42.45 -29.01 -29.99
CA SER A 316 43.86 -28.61 -29.91
C SER A 316 44.33 -28.11 -31.27
N TYR A 317 45.05 -27.01 -31.28
CA TYR A 317 45.62 -26.40 -32.49
C TYR A 317 47.15 -26.38 -32.42
N CYS A 318 47.76 -26.60 -33.56
CA CYS A 318 49.20 -26.35 -33.77
C CYS A 318 49.38 -24.89 -34.22
N SER A 319 50.53 -24.32 -33.99
CA SER A 319 50.86 -22.94 -34.38
C SER A 319 50.81 -22.71 -35.91
N THR A 320 50.75 -23.78 -36.71
CA THR A 320 50.68 -23.77 -38.18
C THR A 320 49.25 -24.00 -38.72
N ASP A 321 48.27 -24.22 -37.86
CA ASP A 321 46.88 -24.45 -38.27
C ASP A 321 46.26 -23.16 -38.82
N ALA A 322 45.38 -23.31 -39.79
CA ALA A 322 44.63 -22.20 -40.34
C ALA A 322 43.61 -21.69 -39.30
N PRO A 323 43.30 -20.38 -39.29
CA PRO A 323 42.25 -19.84 -38.42
C PRO A 323 40.91 -20.54 -38.65
N GLU A 324 40.23 -20.93 -37.58
CA GLU A 324 38.89 -21.55 -37.59
C GLU A 324 37.91 -20.75 -36.74
N ASN A 325 36.66 -20.71 -37.13
CA ASN A 325 35.61 -20.08 -36.36
C ASN A 325 35.21 -21.00 -35.18
N LEU A 326 35.49 -20.60 -33.97
CA LEU A 326 35.20 -21.39 -32.78
C LEU A 326 33.71 -21.63 -32.56
N LEU A 327 32.80 -20.77 -33.11
CA LEU A 327 31.37 -20.99 -33.01
C LEU A 327 30.89 -22.23 -33.78
N ASP A 328 31.61 -22.60 -34.87
CA ASP A 328 31.27 -23.78 -35.68
C ASP A 328 31.56 -25.09 -34.90
N LEU A 329 32.34 -25.00 -33.81
CA LEU A 329 32.64 -26.13 -32.94
C LEU A 329 31.58 -26.41 -31.88
N LEU A 330 30.67 -25.46 -31.65
CA LEU A 330 29.64 -25.57 -30.58
C LEU A 330 28.45 -26.44 -31.00
N GLY A 331 28.43 -26.98 -32.20
CA GLY A 331 27.31 -27.76 -32.73
C GLY A 331 26.07 -26.87 -33.04
N ASN A 332 25.24 -27.34 -33.93
CA ASN A 332 23.96 -26.66 -34.21
C ASN A 332 22.99 -26.86 -33.02
N ASN A 333 22.54 -25.79 -32.46
CA ASN A 333 21.41 -25.76 -31.52
C ASN A 333 20.09 -25.80 -32.31
#